data_e6be89c557dead363c724483764ce936
#
_entry.id   e6be89c557dead363c724483764ce936
#
_cell.length_a   1.000
_cell.length_b   1.000
_cell.length_c   1.000
_cell.angle_alpha   90.00
_cell.angle_beta   90.00
_cell.angle_gamma   90.00
#
_symmetry.space_group_name_H-M   'P 1'
#
loop_
_entity.id
_entity.type
_entity.pdbx_description
1 polymer ?
#
loop_
_entity_poly.entity_id
_entity_poly.type
_entity_poly.pdbx_seq_one_letter_code
_entity_poly.pdbx_strand_id
1 'polypeptide(L)'
;MAEIIRKTNSLEDPLNVGFIRTYLVDGKEVYRETLDKNLDIIKSEGTLPDGTVKEFFENGKLYFECEFKGGKRSGYCRIYFDNGKVSIEKYYADGRLQGPARIYQPSGHLHKEMQYEQDVQSGRQTKYYPSGKVLEVSEYKNGYLNGPGRTYTQDGDLRSECTYKNDKLVGDKIMYHPNGTIALISPHKDGQPNGVTKKFNEAGALIEEWFFEDGVLTLKKVY
;
A
#
# COMPACT_ATOMS: atom_id res chain seq x y z
N MET A 1 -19.14 23.22 -10.74
CA MET A 1 -17.70 23.32 -10.42
C MET A 1 -16.95 23.33 -11.74
N ALA A 2 -15.88 24.12 -11.84
CA ALA A 2 -15.09 24.20 -13.07
C ALA A 2 -14.37 22.89 -13.33
N GLU A 3 -14.27 22.48 -14.61
CA GLU A 3 -13.38 21.41 -15.02
C GLU A 3 -11.99 21.98 -15.27
N ILE A 4 -10.99 21.41 -14.62
CA ILE A 4 -9.60 21.87 -14.67
C ILE A 4 -8.78 20.81 -15.37
N ILE A 5 -8.18 21.15 -16.49
CA ILE A 5 -7.31 20.23 -17.24
C ILE A 5 -5.87 20.42 -16.79
N ARG A 6 -5.26 19.36 -16.27
CA ARG A 6 -3.84 19.30 -15.91
C ARG A 6 -3.04 18.67 -17.06
N LYS A 7 -1.91 19.28 -17.38
CA LYS A 7 -0.91 18.73 -18.31
C LYS A 7 0.43 18.65 -17.59
N THR A 8 1.12 17.52 -17.70
CA THR A 8 2.46 17.32 -17.16
C THR A 8 3.44 17.13 -18.31
N ASN A 9 4.45 17.99 -18.38
CA ASN A 9 5.50 17.94 -19.38
C ASN A 9 6.86 17.85 -18.69
N SER A 10 7.84 17.16 -19.28
CA SER A 10 9.22 17.20 -18.82
C SER A 10 9.82 18.59 -19.05
N LEU A 11 10.71 19.02 -18.13
CA LEU A 11 11.55 20.20 -18.35
C LEU A 11 12.58 19.87 -19.46
N GLU A 12 12.64 20.69 -20.49
CA GLU A 12 13.62 20.56 -21.60
C GLU A 12 14.99 21.13 -21.23
N ASP A 13 15.34 21.23 -19.95
CA ASP A 13 16.64 21.73 -19.50
C ASP A 13 17.57 20.55 -19.17
N PRO A 14 18.67 20.34 -19.91
CA PRO A 14 19.59 19.22 -19.66
C PRO A 14 20.32 19.31 -18.30
N LEU A 15 20.27 20.45 -17.61
CA LEU A 15 20.86 20.66 -16.29
C LEU A 15 19.86 20.51 -15.15
N ASN A 16 18.54 20.58 -15.43
CA ASN A 16 17.46 20.48 -14.47
C ASN A 16 16.46 19.41 -14.91
N VAL A 17 16.66 18.18 -14.47
CA VAL A 17 15.68 17.11 -14.70
C VAL A 17 14.50 17.34 -13.78
N GLY A 18 13.32 17.59 -14.35
CA GLY A 18 12.10 17.82 -13.59
C GLY A 18 10.88 17.88 -14.52
N PHE A 19 9.78 18.39 -13.99
CA PHE A 19 8.51 18.46 -14.71
C PHE A 19 7.80 19.80 -14.47
N ILE A 20 7.01 20.22 -15.45
CA ILE A 20 6.05 21.31 -15.31
C ILE A 20 4.64 20.73 -15.35
N ARG A 21 3.83 21.04 -14.36
CA ARG A 21 2.38 20.82 -14.37
C ARG A 21 1.67 22.14 -14.59
N THR A 22 0.89 22.20 -15.65
CA THR A 22 0.07 23.36 -16.00
C THR A 22 -1.40 23.00 -15.81
N TYR A 23 -2.14 23.88 -15.17
CA TYR A 23 -3.58 23.71 -14.91
C TYR A 23 -4.35 24.77 -15.70
N LEU A 24 -5.30 24.31 -16.51
CA LEU A 24 -6.03 25.09 -17.47
C LEU A 24 -7.54 25.07 -17.16
N VAL A 25 -8.19 26.23 -17.20
CA VAL A 25 -9.65 26.38 -17.20
C VAL A 25 -10.03 27.05 -18.52
N ASP A 26 -10.92 26.43 -19.28
CA ASP A 26 -11.33 26.90 -20.63
C ASP A 26 -10.12 27.19 -21.53
N GLY A 27 -9.08 26.33 -21.45
CA GLY A 27 -7.86 26.44 -22.24
C GLY A 27 -6.87 27.52 -21.78
N LYS A 28 -7.19 28.30 -20.74
CA LYS A 28 -6.30 29.32 -20.17
C LYS A 28 -5.60 28.80 -18.94
N GLU A 29 -4.28 29.04 -18.86
CA GLU A 29 -3.49 28.69 -17.67
C GLU A 29 -3.94 29.52 -16.47
N VAL A 30 -4.23 28.84 -15.37
CA VAL A 30 -4.65 29.47 -14.09
C VAL A 30 -3.68 29.16 -12.94
N TYR A 31 -2.94 28.04 -13.06
CA TYR A 31 -1.97 27.61 -12.05
C TYR A 31 -0.88 26.77 -12.68
N ARG A 32 0.34 26.90 -12.18
CA ARG A 32 1.52 26.15 -12.63
C ARG A 32 2.34 25.66 -11.45
N GLU A 33 2.84 24.44 -11.54
CA GLU A 33 3.84 23.86 -10.63
C GLU A 33 5.10 23.50 -11.41
N THR A 34 6.25 23.81 -10.84
CA THR A 34 7.54 23.24 -11.26
C THR A 34 7.95 22.20 -10.25
N LEU A 35 8.31 21.01 -10.70
CA LEU A 35 8.66 19.87 -9.88
C LEU A 35 10.08 19.40 -10.17
N ASP A 36 10.73 18.86 -9.16
CA ASP A 36 12.00 18.16 -9.34
C ASP A 36 11.82 16.75 -9.93
N LYS A 37 12.90 16.00 -10.06
CA LYS A 37 12.88 14.62 -10.55
C LYS A 37 12.10 13.63 -9.67
N ASN A 38 11.90 13.96 -8.41
CA ASN A 38 11.15 13.14 -7.44
C ASN A 38 9.66 13.53 -7.43
N LEU A 39 9.25 14.48 -8.29
CA LEU A 39 7.91 15.08 -8.35
C LEU A 39 7.56 15.96 -7.14
N ASP A 40 8.56 16.43 -6.40
CA ASP A 40 8.36 17.41 -5.33
C ASP A 40 8.22 18.82 -5.93
N ILE A 41 7.24 19.58 -5.41
CA ILE A 41 6.97 20.94 -5.90
C ILE A 41 8.07 21.87 -5.41
N ILE A 42 8.86 22.44 -6.34
CA ILE A 42 9.91 23.41 -6.05
C ILE A 42 9.46 24.87 -6.27
N LYS A 43 8.42 25.07 -7.09
CA LYS A 43 7.83 26.41 -7.34
C LYS A 43 6.37 26.25 -7.74
N SER A 44 5.54 27.21 -7.37
CA SER A 44 4.17 27.33 -7.86
C SER A 44 3.82 28.79 -8.18
N GLU A 45 2.96 28.99 -9.18
CA GLU A 45 2.51 30.29 -9.67
C GLU A 45 1.01 30.25 -9.96
N GLY A 46 0.30 31.33 -9.66
CA GLY A 46 -1.15 31.44 -9.85
C GLY A 46 -1.96 30.88 -8.68
N THR A 47 -3.24 30.62 -8.91
CA THR A 47 -4.16 30.06 -7.91
C THR A 47 -4.94 28.92 -8.52
N LEU A 48 -4.89 27.73 -7.88
CA LEU A 48 -5.68 26.58 -8.32
C LEU A 48 -7.14 26.79 -7.85
N PRO A 49 -8.11 26.90 -8.76
CA PRO A 49 -9.51 27.08 -8.40
C PRO A 49 -10.12 25.80 -7.83
N ASP A 50 -11.24 25.94 -7.11
CA ASP A 50 -12.05 24.80 -6.68
C ASP A 50 -12.66 24.09 -7.89
N GLY A 51 -12.56 22.77 -7.90
CA GLY A 51 -13.12 21.95 -9.00
C GLY A 51 -12.45 20.61 -9.14
N THR A 52 -12.82 19.90 -10.21
CA THR A 52 -12.23 18.61 -10.55
C THR A 52 -11.08 18.79 -11.52
N VAL A 53 -9.89 18.46 -11.09
CA VAL A 53 -8.69 18.42 -11.94
C VAL A 53 -8.63 17.09 -12.67
N LYS A 54 -8.47 17.14 -13.99
CA LYS A 54 -8.31 15.96 -14.86
C LYS A 54 -7.03 16.05 -15.66
N GLU A 55 -6.42 14.90 -15.92
CA GLU A 55 -5.30 14.73 -16.83
C GLU A 55 -5.57 13.52 -17.73
N PHE A 56 -5.13 13.57 -18.95
CA PHE A 56 -5.40 12.55 -19.95
C PHE A 56 -4.10 11.95 -20.49
N PHE A 57 -4.14 10.68 -20.87
CA PHE A 57 -3.10 10.05 -21.67
C PHE A 57 -3.02 10.70 -23.06
N GLU A 58 -1.94 10.48 -23.79
CA GLU A 58 -1.77 10.94 -25.18
C GLU A 58 -2.89 10.45 -26.11
N ASN A 59 -3.45 9.28 -25.82
CA ASN A 59 -4.57 8.70 -26.57
C ASN A 59 -5.95 9.31 -26.21
N GLY A 60 -5.98 10.36 -25.37
CA GLY A 60 -7.19 11.07 -24.96
C GLY A 60 -8.00 10.40 -23.84
N LYS A 61 -7.61 9.23 -23.35
CA LYS A 61 -8.28 8.58 -22.22
C LYS A 61 -7.88 9.24 -20.89
N LEU A 62 -8.82 9.23 -19.94
CA LEU A 62 -8.59 9.77 -18.61
C LEU A 62 -7.46 9.01 -17.89
N TYR A 63 -6.45 9.74 -17.42
CA TYR A 63 -5.33 9.24 -16.64
C TYR A 63 -5.49 9.51 -15.15
N PHE A 64 -5.93 10.73 -14.81
CA PHE A 64 -6.05 11.18 -13.43
C PHE A 64 -7.27 12.08 -13.26
N GLU A 65 -7.94 11.92 -12.13
CA GLU A 65 -8.93 12.90 -11.65
C GLU A 65 -8.82 13.09 -10.14
N CYS A 66 -9.04 14.31 -9.68
CA CYS A 66 -9.04 14.65 -8.26
C CYS A 66 -9.82 15.93 -8.03
N GLU A 67 -10.65 15.95 -7.01
CA GLU A 67 -11.33 17.15 -6.56
C GLU A 67 -10.38 18.03 -5.74
N PHE A 68 -10.43 19.34 -5.99
CA PHE A 68 -9.68 20.35 -5.22
C PHE A 68 -10.64 21.37 -4.62
N LYS A 69 -10.38 21.73 -3.36
CA LYS A 69 -11.11 22.76 -2.61
C LYS A 69 -10.12 23.60 -1.80
N GLY A 70 -10.17 24.93 -1.97
CA GLY A 70 -9.21 25.84 -1.34
C GLY A 70 -7.75 25.52 -1.70
N GLY A 71 -7.47 25.11 -2.96
CA GLY A 71 -6.15 24.69 -3.43
C GLY A 71 -5.65 23.37 -2.88
N LYS A 72 -6.48 22.62 -2.15
CA LYS A 72 -6.13 21.34 -1.52
C LYS A 72 -6.93 20.19 -2.14
N ARG A 73 -6.34 18.98 -2.21
CA ARG A 73 -7.06 17.78 -2.59
C ARG A 73 -8.20 17.49 -1.62
N SER A 74 -9.37 17.13 -2.16
CA SER A 74 -10.59 16.84 -1.41
C SER A 74 -11.31 15.65 -2.05
N GLY A 75 -11.94 14.80 -1.24
CA GLY A 75 -12.66 13.64 -1.76
C GLY A 75 -11.74 12.59 -2.40
N TYR A 76 -12.27 11.87 -3.38
CA TYR A 76 -11.52 10.82 -4.07
C TYR A 76 -10.62 11.38 -5.16
N CYS A 77 -9.34 10.95 -5.13
CA CYS A 77 -8.40 11.12 -6.23
C CYS A 77 -8.14 9.77 -6.86
N ARG A 78 -8.24 9.68 -8.20
CA ARG A 78 -8.09 8.43 -8.95
C ARG A 78 -7.02 8.54 -10.02
N ILE A 79 -6.28 7.47 -10.20
CA ILE A 79 -5.39 7.23 -11.34
C ILE A 79 -5.96 6.04 -12.10
N TYR A 80 -5.93 6.11 -13.41
CA TYR A 80 -6.49 5.11 -14.29
C TYR A 80 -5.39 4.41 -15.10
N PHE A 81 -5.61 3.16 -15.44
CA PHE A 81 -4.88 2.48 -16.50
C PHE A 81 -5.36 3.00 -17.88
N ASP A 82 -4.57 2.76 -18.92
CA ASP A 82 -4.91 3.09 -20.30
C ASP A 82 -6.14 2.34 -20.84
N ASN A 83 -6.52 1.24 -20.19
CA ASN A 83 -7.77 0.51 -20.47
C ASN A 83 -9.02 1.14 -19.83
N GLY A 84 -8.86 2.28 -19.12
CA GLY A 84 -9.94 3.05 -18.49
C GLY A 84 -10.36 2.54 -17.10
N LYS A 85 -9.76 1.46 -16.60
CA LYS A 85 -10.04 0.97 -15.24
C LYS A 85 -9.20 1.74 -14.21
N VAL A 86 -9.76 1.91 -13.00
CA VAL A 86 -9.04 2.52 -11.88
C VAL A 86 -7.81 1.68 -11.54
N SER A 87 -6.66 2.36 -11.41
CA SER A 87 -5.39 1.79 -10.94
C SER A 87 -5.18 2.07 -9.47
N ILE A 88 -5.38 3.33 -9.07
CA ILE A 88 -5.22 3.78 -7.69
C ILE A 88 -6.40 4.67 -7.34
N GLU A 89 -6.97 4.46 -6.16
CA GLU A 89 -7.97 5.34 -5.56
C GLU A 89 -7.52 5.72 -4.15
N LYS A 90 -7.54 7.01 -3.82
CA LYS A 90 -7.19 7.56 -2.52
C LYS A 90 -8.20 8.61 -2.11
N TYR A 91 -8.54 8.65 -0.82
CA TYR A 91 -9.43 9.67 -0.28
C TYR A 91 -8.65 10.74 0.49
N TYR A 92 -8.95 12.00 0.22
CA TYR A 92 -8.30 13.16 0.84
C TYR A 92 -9.31 14.05 1.56
N ALA A 93 -8.92 14.55 2.73
CA ALA A 93 -9.61 15.60 3.45
C ALA A 93 -8.61 16.71 3.79
N ASP A 94 -8.92 17.95 3.45
CA ASP A 94 -8.05 19.13 3.66
C ASP A 94 -6.60 18.95 3.14
N GLY A 95 -6.43 18.28 2.00
CA GLY A 95 -5.15 18.01 1.35
C GLY A 95 -4.40 16.83 1.90
N ARG A 96 -4.85 16.21 3.00
CA ARG A 96 -4.23 15.06 3.63
C ARG A 96 -4.93 13.76 3.27
N LEU A 97 -4.17 12.72 3.09
CA LEU A 97 -4.69 11.37 2.86
C LEU A 97 -5.42 10.88 4.12
N GLN A 98 -6.69 10.57 3.97
CA GLN A 98 -7.61 10.22 5.06
C GLN A 98 -8.53 9.09 4.62
N GLY A 99 -8.67 8.04 5.46
CA GLY A 99 -9.53 6.91 5.10
C GLY A 99 -8.89 5.94 4.10
N PRO A 100 -9.67 5.35 3.18
CA PRO A 100 -9.20 4.25 2.34
C PRO A 100 -8.27 4.71 1.20
N ALA A 101 -7.24 3.90 0.96
CA ALA A 101 -6.44 3.92 -0.25
C ALA A 101 -6.45 2.53 -0.87
N ARG A 102 -6.77 2.43 -2.17
CA ARG A 102 -6.93 1.19 -2.91
C ARG A 102 -6.03 1.14 -4.12
N ILE A 103 -5.45 -0.02 -4.37
CA ILE A 103 -4.64 -0.31 -5.56
C ILE A 103 -5.30 -1.48 -6.27
N TYR A 104 -5.51 -1.32 -7.58
CA TYR A 104 -6.16 -2.32 -8.41
C TYR A 104 -5.18 -2.89 -9.43
N GLN A 105 -5.48 -4.06 -9.95
CA GLN A 105 -4.79 -4.66 -11.10
C GLN A 105 -5.40 -4.15 -12.42
N PRO A 106 -4.70 -4.25 -13.56
CA PRO A 106 -5.26 -3.87 -14.87
C PRO A 106 -6.55 -4.63 -15.24
N SER A 107 -6.75 -5.82 -14.66
CA SER A 107 -8.02 -6.56 -14.74
C SER A 107 -9.20 -5.84 -14.06
N GLY A 108 -8.91 -4.87 -13.15
CA GLY A 108 -9.87 -4.18 -12.31
C GLY A 108 -10.11 -4.84 -10.95
N HIS A 109 -9.48 -5.97 -10.67
CA HIS A 109 -9.58 -6.61 -9.35
C HIS A 109 -8.77 -5.82 -8.32
N LEU A 110 -9.31 -5.70 -7.10
CA LEU A 110 -8.62 -5.08 -5.98
C LEU A 110 -7.38 -5.89 -5.62
N HIS A 111 -6.22 -5.23 -5.59
CA HIS A 111 -4.94 -5.84 -5.21
C HIS A 111 -4.59 -5.56 -3.76
N LYS A 112 -4.83 -4.31 -3.31
CA LYS A 112 -4.46 -3.88 -1.96
C LYS A 112 -5.41 -2.77 -1.49
N GLU A 113 -5.83 -2.87 -0.22
CA GLU A 113 -6.55 -1.82 0.48
C GLU A 113 -5.81 -1.46 1.77
N MET A 114 -5.71 -0.17 2.05
CA MET A 114 -5.03 0.41 3.21
C MET A 114 -5.91 1.47 3.84
N GLN A 115 -5.69 1.75 5.13
CA GLN A 115 -6.33 2.86 5.83
C GLN A 115 -5.28 3.91 6.21
N TYR A 116 -5.67 5.17 6.11
CA TYR A 116 -4.82 6.32 6.44
C TYR A 116 -5.53 7.30 7.36
N GLU A 117 -4.76 7.90 8.22
CA GLU A 117 -5.18 8.99 9.10
C GLU A 117 -4.11 10.09 9.04
N GLN A 118 -4.46 11.29 8.54
CA GLN A 118 -3.56 12.44 8.41
C GLN A 118 -2.22 12.10 7.71
N ASP A 119 -2.27 11.48 6.52
CA ASP A 119 -1.14 11.00 5.71
C ASP A 119 -0.39 9.79 6.28
N VAL A 120 -0.71 9.33 7.49
CA VAL A 120 -0.05 8.22 8.15
C VAL A 120 -0.90 6.95 8.01
N GLN A 121 -0.30 5.84 7.58
CA GLN A 121 -1.01 4.56 7.51
C GLN A 121 -1.39 4.10 8.92
N SER A 122 -2.69 3.88 9.14
CA SER A 122 -3.25 3.50 10.44
C SER A 122 -4.49 2.62 10.22
N GLY A 123 -4.57 1.50 10.94
CA GLY A 123 -5.66 0.53 10.77
C GLY A 123 -5.30 -0.62 9.84
N ARG A 124 -6.33 -1.30 9.35
CA ARG A 124 -6.21 -2.55 8.61
C ARG A 124 -5.66 -2.34 7.20
N GLN A 125 -4.71 -3.20 6.81
CA GLN A 125 -4.29 -3.41 5.44
C GLN A 125 -4.72 -4.81 5.00
N THR A 126 -5.27 -4.91 3.79
CA THR A 126 -5.61 -6.20 3.17
C THR A 126 -4.99 -6.27 1.78
N LYS A 127 -4.32 -7.37 1.47
CA LYS A 127 -3.87 -7.73 0.13
C LYS A 127 -4.72 -8.88 -0.41
N TYR A 128 -4.90 -8.89 -1.70
CA TYR A 128 -5.76 -9.87 -2.38
C TYR A 128 -5.01 -10.63 -3.46
N TYR A 129 -5.37 -11.87 -3.65
CA TYR A 129 -5.02 -12.65 -4.84
C TYR A 129 -5.69 -12.08 -6.09
N PRO A 130 -5.21 -12.40 -7.31
CA PRO A 130 -5.91 -12.04 -8.55
C PRO A 130 -7.35 -12.56 -8.63
N SER A 131 -7.66 -13.64 -7.91
CA SER A 131 -9.01 -14.21 -7.77
C SER A 131 -9.96 -13.36 -6.94
N GLY A 132 -9.46 -12.32 -6.23
CA GLY A 132 -10.21 -11.49 -5.31
C GLY A 132 -10.27 -12.05 -3.87
N LYS A 133 -9.80 -13.27 -3.62
CA LYS A 133 -9.68 -13.81 -2.26
C LYS A 133 -8.57 -13.12 -1.49
N VAL A 134 -8.73 -13.04 -0.16
CA VAL A 134 -7.74 -12.43 0.73
C VAL A 134 -6.44 -13.25 0.72
N LEU A 135 -5.32 -12.56 0.51
CA LEU A 135 -3.96 -13.12 0.61
C LEU A 135 -3.35 -12.83 1.99
N GLU A 136 -3.46 -11.59 2.45
CA GLU A 136 -2.82 -11.13 3.67
C GLU A 136 -3.67 -10.06 4.34
N VAL A 137 -3.73 -10.11 5.67
CA VAL A 137 -4.30 -9.05 6.53
C VAL A 137 -3.25 -8.67 7.55
N SER A 138 -3.04 -7.38 7.73
CA SER A 138 -2.13 -6.83 8.72
C SER A 138 -2.69 -5.53 9.30
N GLU A 139 -2.27 -5.19 10.52
CA GLU A 139 -2.67 -3.97 11.22
C GLU A 139 -1.51 -2.98 11.29
N TYR A 140 -1.83 -1.72 11.05
CA TYR A 140 -0.88 -0.60 11.11
C TYR A 140 -1.29 0.39 12.20
N LYS A 141 -0.30 0.96 12.88
CA LYS A 141 -0.48 2.06 13.82
C LYS A 141 0.67 3.04 13.66
N ASN A 142 0.36 4.31 13.41
CA ASN A 142 1.37 5.36 13.22
C ASN A 142 2.42 5.03 12.14
N GLY A 143 2.01 4.38 11.05
CA GLY A 143 2.86 4.02 9.92
C GLY A 143 3.63 2.70 10.07
N TYR A 144 3.59 2.06 11.23
CA TYR A 144 4.30 0.82 11.52
C TYR A 144 3.34 -0.37 11.60
N LEU A 145 3.78 -1.56 11.18
CA LEU A 145 3.09 -2.81 11.47
C LEU A 145 2.96 -2.99 12.98
N ASN A 146 1.72 -3.07 13.48
CA ASN A 146 1.46 -3.13 14.92
C ASN A 146 0.13 -3.84 15.17
N GLY A 147 0.19 -5.11 15.57
CA GLY A 147 -0.98 -5.95 15.76
C GLY A 147 -0.87 -7.28 15.00
N PRO A 148 -1.99 -8.02 14.86
CA PRO A 148 -2.00 -9.32 14.20
C PRO A 148 -1.74 -9.21 12.70
N GLY A 149 -0.96 -10.17 12.19
CA GLY A 149 -0.76 -10.44 10.78
C GLY A 149 -1.22 -11.85 10.44
N ARG A 150 -1.97 -12.01 9.34
CA ARG A 150 -2.44 -13.31 8.85
C ARG A 150 -2.24 -13.42 7.36
N THR A 151 -1.85 -14.61 6.90
CA THR A 151 -1.79 -14.94 5.48
C THR A 151 -2.69 -16.14 5.19
N TYR A 152 -3.23 -16.18 3.98
CA TYR A 152 -4.17 -17.20 3.56
C TYR A 152 -3.72 -17.87 2.26
N THR A 153 -4.18 -19.07 2.00
CA THR A 153 -4.03 -19.75 0.71
C THR A 153 -4.98 -19.17 -0.34
N GLN A 154 -4.81 -19.58 -1.61
CA GLN A 154 -5.78 -19.22 -2.66
C GLN A 154 -7.15 -19.84 -2.44
N ASP A 155 -7.27 -20.89 -1.64
CA ASP A 155 -8.55 -21.52 -1.27
C ASP A 155 -9.24 -20.75 -0.13
N GLY A 156 -8.49 -19.92 0.60
CA GLY A 156 -8.98 -19.09 1.70
C GLY A 156 -8.65 -19.65 3.08
N ASP A 157 -7.91 -20.77 3.14
CA ASP A 157 -7.48 -21.37 4.39
C ASP A 157 -6.36 -20.56 5.03
N LEU A 158 -6.34 -20.52 6.37
CA LEU A 158 -5.29 -19.83 7.13
C LEU A 158 -3.94 -20.56 6.92
N ARG A 159 -2.96 -19.83 6.37
CA ARG A 159 -1.61 -20.31 6.12
C ARG A 159 -0.65 -19.98 7.25
N SER A 160 -0.75 -18.76 7.79
CA SER A 160 0.07 -18.35 8.94
C SER A 160 -0.56 -17.20 9.70
N GLU A 161 -0.22 -17.11 10.98
CA GLU A 161 -0.51 -15.95 11.81
C GLU A 161 0.68 -15.57 12.69
N CYS A 162 0.77 -14.29 13.03
CA CYS A 162 1.83 -13.73 13.85
C CYS A 162 1.39 -12.39 14.44
N THR A 163 2.20 -11.82 15.31
CA THR A 163 1.97 -10.48 15.88
C THR A 163 3.19 -9.60 15.62
N TYR A 164 2.92 -8.36 15.23
CA TYR A 164 3.94 -7.33 15.04
C TYR A 164 3.85 -6.25 16.11
N LYS A 165 4.98 -5.69 16.47
CA LYS A 165 5.13 -4.50 17.28
C LYS A 165 6.20 -3.59 16.67
N ASN A 166 5.79 -2.43 16.15
CA ASN A 166 6.67 -1.48 15.47
C ASN A 166 7.55 -2.16 14.40
N ASP A 167 6.91 -2.79 13.40
CA ASP A 167 7.50 -3.57 12.30
C ASP A 167 8.25 -4.85 12.69
N LYS A 168 8.42 -5.10 13.97
CA LYS A 168 9.12 -6.29 14.47
C LYS A 168 8.13 -7.38 14.85
N LEU A 169 8.39 -8.61 14.40
CA LEU A 169 7.63 -9.78 14.81
C LEU A 169 7.93 -10.11 16.27
N VAL A 170 6.88 -10.32 17.06
CA VAL A 170 6.97 -10.64 18.50
C VAL A 170 6.04 -11.79 18.84
N GLY A 171 6.46 -12.61 19.82
CA GLY A 171 5.71 -13.82 20.20
C GLY A 171 5.78 -14.90 19.13
N ASP A 172 4.77 -15.77 19.10
CA ASP A 172 4.77 -16.92 18.21
C ASP A 172 4.34 -16.55 16.79
N LYS A 173 5.10 -16.99 15.79
CA LYS A 173 4.65 -17.16 14.43
C LYS A 173 4.19 -18.60 14.26
N ILE A 174 2.92 -18.77 13.89
CA ILE A 174 2.32 -20.08 13.66
C ILE A 174 2.11 -20.27 12.16
N MET A 175 2.48 -21.41 11.63
CA MET A 175 2.20 -21.82 10.26
C MET A 175 1.36 -23.09 10.27
N TYR A 176 0.50 -23.22 9.28
CA TYR A 176 -0.45 -24.32 9.18
C TYR A 176 -0.21 -25.17 7.92
N HIS A 177 -0.46 -26.46 8.02
CA HIS A 177 -0.58 -27.37 6.90
C HIS A 177 -1.87 -27.12 6.11
N PRO A 178 -1.98 -27.61 4.85
CA PRO A 178 -3.22 -27.49 4.07
C PRO A 178 -4.46 -28.12 4.76
N ASN A 179 -4.27 -29.13 5.60
CA ASN A 179 -5.35 -29.74 6.39
C ASN A 179 -5.74 -28.94 7.64
N GLY A 180 -5.15 -27.75 7.88
CA GLY A 180 -5.44 -26.86 9.01
C GLY A 180 -4.71 -27.22 10.30
N THR A 181 -3.94 -28.31 10.35
CA THR A 181 -3.12 -28.62 11.52
C THR A 181 -1.87 -27.74 11.59
N ILE A 182 -1.33 -27.54 12.78
CA ILE A 182 -0.12 -26.72 12.98
C ILE A 182 1.07 -27.43 12.32
N ALA A 183 1.77 -26.69 11.43
CA ALA A 183 3.00 -27.15 10.79
C ALA A 183 4.25 -26.66 11.55
N LEU A 184 4.19 -25.42 12.09
CA LEU A 184 5.33 -24.81 12.76
C LEU A 184 4.87 -23.78 13.78
N ILE A 185 5.53 -23.75 14.95
CA ILE A 185 5.45 -22.69 15.93
C ILE A 185 6.87 -22.15 16.14
N SER A 186 7.08 -20.86 15.90
CA SER A 186 8.39 -20.22 16.01
C SER A 186 8.30 -18.98 16.89
N PRO A 187 8.83 -19.01 18.11
CA PRO A 187 8.90 -17.84 18.99
C PRO A 187 9.85 -16.78 18.42
N HIS A 188 9.43 -15.51 18.48
CA HIS A 188 10.22 -14.38 18.00
C HIS A 188 10.32 -13.29 19.06
N LYS A 189 11.49 -12.66 19.11
CA LYS A 189 11.78 -11.48 19.91
C LYS A 189 12.49 -10.45 19.02
N ASP A 190 12.02 -9.21 19.02
CA ASP A 190 12.59 -8.11 18.23
C ASP A 190 12.76 -8.41 16.72
N GLY A 191 11.90 -9.23 16.17
CA GLY A 191 11.87 -9.62 14.75
C GLY A 191 12.68 -10.87 14.40
N GLN A 192 13.43 -11.42 15.36
CA GLN A 192 14.28 -12.61 15.15
C GLN A 192 13.76 -13.82 15.90
N PRO A 193 13.93 -15.05 15.37
CA PRO A 193 13.64 -16.27 16.11
C PRO A 193 14.42 -16.30 17.43
N ASN A 194 13.72 -16.56 18.53
CA ASN A 194 14.32 -16.65 19.86
C ASN A 194 13.52 -17.65 20.72
N GLY A 195 14.17 -18.74 21.13
CA GLY A 195 13.55 -19.86 21.81
C GLY A 195 13.46 -21.12 20.94
N VAL A 196 12.50 -21.99 21.23
CA VAL A 196 12.37 -23.29 20.56
C VAL A 196 11.31 -23.24 19.46
N THR A 197 11.77 -23.28 18.22
CA THR A 197 10.87 -23.49 17.07
C THR A 197 10.54 -24.99 16.98
N LYS A 198 9.25 -25.30 16.93
CA LYS A 198 8.71 -26.67 16.84
C LYS A 198 8.08 -26.90 15.49
N LYS A 199 8.43 -28.00 14.84
CA LYS A 199 7.88 -28.43 13.56
C LYS A 199 7.11 -29.73 13.74
N PHE A 200 5.91 -29.77 13.15
CA PHE A 200 4.98 -30.87 13.24
C PHE A 200 4.69 -31.45 11.86
N ASN A 201 4.33 -32.72 11.79
CA ASN A 201 3.78 -33.33 10.58
C ASN A 201 2.27 -33.08 10.49
N GLU A 202 1.65 -33.49 9.37
CA GLU A 202 0.21 -33.30 9.13
C GLU A 202 -0.69 -34.05 10.13
N ALA A 203 -0.18 -35.08 10.81
CA ALA A 203 -0.87 -35.78 11.87
C ALA A 203 -0.75 -35.07 13.25
N GLY A 204 -0.02 -33.96 13.32
CA GLY A 204 0.21 -33.18 14.55
C GLY A 204 1.33 -33.72 15.42
N ALA A 205 2.11 -34.74 14.99
CA ALA A 205 3.25 -35.23 15.74
C ALA A 205 4.46 -34.30 15.57
N LEU A 206 5.16 -34.02 16.67
CA LEU A 206 6.42 -33.27 16.68
C LEU A 206 7.50 -34.06 15.94
N ILE A 207 8.15 -33.42 14.96
CA ILE A 207 9.19 -34.06 14.16
C ILE A 207 10.56 -33.41 14.28
N GLU A 208 10.60 -32.10 14.57
CA GLU A 208 11.85 -31.38 14.76
C GLU A 208 11.70 -30.28 15.82
N GLU A 209 12.78 -30.01 16.56
CA GLU A 209 12.95 -28.80 17.38
C GLU A 209 14.24 -28.07 16.99
N TRP A 210 14.13 -26.79 16.78
CA TRP A 210 15.24 -25.90 16.47
C TRP A 210 15.37 -24.86 17.57
N PHE A 211 16.54 -24.80 18.20
CA PHE A 211 16.81 -23.90 19.31
C PHE A 211 17.50 -22.66 18.79
N PHE A 212 16.88 -21.50 18.99
CA PHE A 212 17.40 -20.20 18.55
C PHE A 212 17.73 -19.33 19.76
N GLU A 213 18.88 -18.65 19.67
CA GLU A 213 19.27 -17.57 20.58
C GLU A 213 19.60 -16.34 19.73
N ASP A 214 18.85 -15.26 19.92
CA ASP A 214 18.96 -13.99 19.18
C ASP A 214 19.12 -14.18 17.65
N GLY A 215 18.28 -15.03 17.05
CA GLY A 215 18.25 -15.33 15.62
C GLY A 215 19.25 -16.40 15.15
N VAL A 216 20.15 -16.86 16.02
CA VAL A 216 21.15 -17.88 15.66
C VAL A 216 20.67 -19.27 16.07
N LEU A 217 20.69 -20.22 15.12
CA LEU A 217 20.39 -21.62 15.40
C LEU A 217 21.54 -22.26 16.20
N THR A 218 21.26 -22.68 17.44
CA THR A 218 22.25 -23.27 18.35
C THR A 218 22.19 -24.78 18.43
N LEU A 219 21.00 -25.36 18.25
CA LEU A 219 20.78 -26.81 18.30
C LEU A 219 19.59 -27.21 17.42
N LYS A 220 19.66 -28.38 16.80
CA LYS A 220 18.55 -29.04 16.09
C LYS A 220 18.38 -30.45 16.63
N LYS A 221 17.14 -30.83 16.96
CA LYS A 221 16.74 -32.21 17.29
C LYS A 221 15.75 -32.71 16.24
N VAL A 222 15.81 -33.99 15.93
CA VAL A 222 14.89 -34.69 15.02
C VAL A 222 14.33 -35.89 15.78
N TYR A 223 13.01 -36.14 15.64
CA TYR A 223 12.26 -37.18 16.33
C TYR A 223 11.73 -38.24 15.38
#